data_bec31c1390a5438b00aa988b519e843f
#
_entry.id   bec31c1390a5438b00aa988b519e843f
#
_cell.length_a   1.000
_cell.length_b   1.000
_cell.length_c   1.000
_cell.angle_alpha   90.00
_cell.angle_beta   90.00
_cell.angle_gamma   90.00
#
_symmetry.space_group_name_H-M   'P 1'
#
loop_
_entity.id
_entity.type
_entity.pdbx_description
1 polymer ?
#
loop_
_entity_poly.entity_id
_entity_poly.type
_entity_poly.pdbx_seq_one_letter_code
_entity_poly.pdbx_strand_id
1 'polypeptide(L)'
;MNVLFAGLSIIVLLVLLFGSDHFVEEHLWHHIVRKHLPVIFAWTFGVLLVLGIGLQYVDIDKWISDNTVLMILLATAIGLIPESGPHMIFVTLFAAGVVPFPVLLASSISQDGHASIPLLAESKSSFFWAKLINCAVALAAGFLALWLM
;
A
#
# COMPACT_ATOMS: atom_id res chain seq x y z
N MET A 1 16.39 15.71 0.77
CA MET A 1 15.93 14.32 0.94
C MET A 1 16.94 13.47 1.71
N ASN A 2 18.20 13.45 1.34
CA ASN A 2 19.25 12.64 1.98
C ASN A 2 19.47 12.95 3.48
N VAL A 3 19.33 14.22 3.91
CA VAL A 3 19.54 14.62 5.32
C VAL A 3 18.44 14.06 6.22
N LEU A 4 17.17 14.04 5.77
CA LEU A 4 16.06 13.47 6.53
C LEU A 4 16.23 11.94 6.67
N PHE A 5 16.59 11.25 5.59
CA PHE A 5 16.87 9.82 5.65
C PHE A 5 18.04 9.48 6.56
N ALA A 6 19.14 10.26 6.48
CA ALA A 6 20.29 10.10 7.36
C ALA A 6 19.90 10.32 8.83
N GLY A 7 19.12 11.38 9.12
CA GLY A 7 18.63 11.66 10.46
C GLY A 7 17.75 10.55 11.03
N LEU A 8 16.77 10.07 10.24
CA LEU A 8 15.93 8.96 10.63
C LEU A 8 16.74 7.66 10.84
N SER A 9 17.70 7.38 9.95
CA SER A 9 18.57 6.19 10.08
C SER A 9 19.40 6.23 11.35
N ILE A 10 19.92 7.42 11.72
CA ILE A 10 20.67 7.60 12.97
C ILE A 10 19.76 7.38 14.20
N ILE A 11 18.53 7.94 14.18
CA ILE A 11 17.56 7.72 15.26
C ILE A 11 17.23 6.23 15.42
N VAL A 12 16.96 5.54 14.32
CA VAL A 12 16.71 4.09 14.35
C VAL A 12 17.91 3.34 14.89
N LEU A 13 19.12 3.69 14.45
CA LEU A 13 20.35 3.07 14.95
C LEU A 13 20.54 3.28 16.46
N LEU A 14 20.27 4.50 16.95
CA LEU A 14 20.34 4.79 18.39
C LEU A 14 19.30 3.99 19.18
N VAL A 15 18.06 3.88 18.69
CA VAL A 15 17.02 3.05 19.31
C VAL A 15 17.44 1.58 19.37
N LEU A 16 18.10 1.07 18.30
CA LEU A 16 18.63 -0.29 18.26
C LEU A 16 19.77 -0.53 19.25
N LEU A 17 20.67 0.45 19.40
CA LEU A 17 21.85 0.34 20.28
C LEU A 17 21.50 0.48 21.76
N PHE A 18 20.48 1.27 22.08
CA PHE A 18 20.07 1.56 23.46
C PHE A 18 18.76 0.88 23.87
N GLY A 19 18.08 0.20 22.93
CA GLY A 19 16.88 -0.58 23.21
C GLY A 19 17.19 -1.81 24.06
N SER A 20 16.21 -2.26 24.84
CA SER A 20 16.35 -3.53 25.58
C SER A 20 16.38 -4.71 24.62
N ASP A 21 17.11 -5.78 24.98
CA ASP A 21 17.19 -7.00 24.20
C ASP A 21 15.80 -7.58 23.88
N HIS A 22 14.88 -7.50 24.85
CA HIS A 22 13.48 -7.90 24.68
C HIS A 22 12.76 -7.09 23.58
N PHE A 23 12.97 -5.76 23.53
CA PHE A 23 12.38 -4.91 22.50
C PHE A 23 12.93 -5.25 21.11
N VAL A 24 14.24 -5.46 21.02
CA VAL A 24 14.91 -5.79 19.73
C VAL A 24 14.47 -7.16 19.25
N GLU A 25 14.38 -8.15 20.11
CA GLU A 25 14.03 -9.53 19.74
C GLU A 25 12.55 -9.68 19.38
N GLU A 26 11.64 -9.19 20.22
CA GLU A 26 10.19 -9.35 20.02
C GLU A 26 9.64 -8.44 18.91
N HIS A 27 9.96 -7.14 18.95
CA HIS A 27 9.34 -6.17 18.05
C HIS A 27 10.08 -6.04 16.73
N LEU A 28 11.42 -6.02 16.75
CA LEU A 28 12.18 -5.86 15.51
C LEU A 28 12.41 -7.17 14.80
N TRP A 29 12.97 -8.17 15.47
CA TRP A 29 13.33 -9.43 14.82
C TRP A 29 12.11 -10.28 14.50
N HIS A 30 11.27 -10.59 15.48
CA HIS A 30 10.10 -11.45 15.26
C HIS A 30 9.00 -10.75 14.47
N HIS A 31 8.67 -9.50 14.77
CA HIS A 31 7.57 -8.82 14.12
C HIS A 31 7.96 -8.22 12.77
N ILE A 32 9.02 -7.40 12.71
CA ILE A 32 9.39 -6.71 11.47
C ILE A 32 10.16 -7.64 10.53
N VAL A 33 11.28 -8.22 10.98
CA VAL A 33 12.17 -8.95 10.06
C VAL A 33 11.57 -10.27 9.63
N ARG A 34 11.05 -11.08 10.57
CA ARG A 34 10.51 -12.41 10.22
C ARG A 34 9.12 -12.39 9.59
N LYS A 35 8.25 -11.46 9.98
CA LYS A 35 6.86 -11.45 9.56
C LYS A 35 6.59 -10.46 8.42
N HIS A 36 6.98 -9.20 8.58
CA HIS A 36 6.64 -8.17 7.58
C HIS A 36 7.60 -8.09 6.41
N LEU A 37 8.91 -8.20 6.63
CA LEU A 37 9.90 -8.06 5.58
C LEU A 37 9.73 -9.09 4.43
N PRO A 38 9.54 -10.40 4.71
CA PRO A 38 9.31 -11.39 3.65
C PRO A 38 8.03 -11.14 2.85
N VAL A 39 6.97 -10.69 3.53
CA VAL A 39 5.68 -10.37 2.88
C VAL A 39 5.82 -9.17 1.95
N ILE A 40 6.43 -8.09 2.42
CA ILE A 40 6.70 -6.89 1.60
C ILE A 40 7.59 -7.26 0.41
N PHE A 41 8.66 -8.01 0.66
CA PHE A 41 9.57 -8.47 -0.40
C PHE A 41 8.84 -9.33 -1.43
N ALA A 42 8.03 -10.30 -1.00
CA ALA A 42 7.30 -11.20 -1.90
C ALA A 42 6.30 -10.42 -2.77
N TRP A 43 5.54 -9.46 -2.19
CA TRP A 43 4.64 -8.60 -2.94
C TRP A 43 5.38 -7.72 -3.95
N THR A 44 6.41 -7.00 -3.51
CA THR A 44 7.18 -6.10 -4.38
C THR A 44 7.88 -6.88 -5.49
N PHE A 45 8.55 -7.97 -5.15
CA PHE A 45 9.24 -8.82 -6.11
C PHE A 45 8.27 -9.47 -7.10
N GLY A 46 7.14 -10.00 -6.61
CA GLY A 46 6.11 -10.60 -7.44
C GLY A 46 5.53 -9.61 -8.46
N VAL A 47 5.23 -8.39 -8.03
CA VAL A 47 4.74 -7.32 -8.93
C VAL A 47 5.80 -6.94 -9.96
N LEU A 48 7.03 -6.71 -9.55
CA LEU A 48 8.13 -6.35 -10.46
C LEU A 48 8.42 -7.48 -11.46
N LEU A 49 8.32 -8.73 -11.04
CA LEU A 49 8.50 -9.90 -11.91
C LEU A 49 7.39 -9.99 -12.95
N VAL A 50 6.13 -9.83 -12.51
CA VAL A 50 4.97 -9.83 -13.43
C VAL A 50 5.05 -8.67 -14.42
N LEU A 51 5.45 -7.47 -13.96
CA LEU A 51 5.67 -6.32 -14.84
C LEU A 51 6.83 -6.56 -15.79
N GLY A 52 7.98 -7.03 -15.30
CA GLY A 52 9.18 -7.26 -16.11
C GLY A 52 8.96 -8.28 -17.22
N ILE A 53 8.12 -9.29 -16.98
CA ILE A 53 7.72 -10.28 -17.99
C ILE A 53 6.53 -9.77 -18.81
N GLY A 54 5.49 -9.25 -18.15
CA GLY A 54 4.23 -8.87 -18.79
C GLY A 54 4.35 -7.70 -19.77
N LEU A 55 5.14 -6.68 -19.42
CA LEU A 55 5.36 -5.52 -20.29
C LEU A 55 6.08 -5.87 -21.62
N GLN A 56 6.71 -7.05 -21.69
CA GLN A 56 7.35 -7.51 -22.94
C GLN A 56 6.35 -8.09 -23.93
N TYR A 57 5.20 -8.56 -23.47
CA TYR A 57 4.22 -9.30 -24.29
C TYR A 57 2.87 -8.60 -24.44
N VAL A 58 2.56 -7.65 -23.57
CA VAL A 58 1.26 -6.95 -23.55
C VAL A 58 1.52 -5.45 -23.41
N ASP A 59 0.85 -4.66 -24.22
CA ASP A 59 0.82 -3.18 -24.08
C ASP A 59 -0.10 -2.81 -22.89
N ILE A 60 0.43 -3.08 -21.68
CA ILE A 60 -0.30 -2.88 -20.42
C ILE A 60 -0.60 -1.40 -20.21
N ASP A 61 0.30 -0.51 -20.63
CA ASP A 61 0.15 0.94 -20.48
C ASP A 61 -1.09 1.44 -21.22
N LYS A 62 -1.28 0.99 -22.45
CA LYS A 62 -2.46 1.33 -23.24
C LYS A 62 -3.73 0.74 -22.63
N TRP A 63 -3.69 -0.53 -22.20
CA TRP A 63 -4.86 -1.16 -21.59
C TRP A 63 -5.29 -0.45 -20.30
N ILE A 64 -4.35 -0.06 -19.44
CA ILE A 64 -4.63 0.66 -18.20
C ILE A 64 -5.12 2.08 -18.48
N SER A 65 -4.54 2.78 -19.46
CA SER A 65 -4.99 4.11 -19.87
C SER A 65 -6.43 4.08 -20.37
N ASP A 66 -6.77 3.08 -21.19
CA ASP A 66 -8.13 2.91 -21.73
C ASP A 66 -9.14 2.46 -20.64
N ASN A 67 -8.67 1.87 -19.53
CA ASN A 67 -9.50 1.30 -18.46
C ASN A 67 -9.25 1.96 -17.10
N THR A 68 -8.85 3.24 -17.04
CA THR A 68 -8.51 3.92 -15.78
C THR A 68 -9.66 3.89 -14.76
N VAL A 69 -10.91 4.02 -15.21
CA VAL A 69 -12.10 3.91 -14.35
C VAL A 69 -12.17 2.54 -13.67
N LEU A 70 -11.96 1.48 -14.42
CA LEU A 70 -11.93 0.11 -13.89
C LEU A 70 -10.77 -0.06 -12.89
N MET A 71 -9.61 0.54 -13.19
CA MET A 71 -8.46 0.50 -12.28
C MET A 71 -8.72 1.25 -10.97
N ILE A 72 -9.43 2.37 -10.97
CA ILE A 72 -9.86 3.08 -9.76
C ILE A 72 -10.78 2.19 -8.92
N LEU A 73 -11.76 1.53 -9.54
CA LEU A 73 -12.66 0.61 -8.86
C LEU A 73 -11.92 -0.58 -8.24
N LEU A 74 -11.02 -1.21 -9.01
CA LEU A 74 -10.20 -2.32 -8.53
C LEU A 74 -9.26 -1.90 -7.40
N ALA A 75 -8.61 -0.76 -7.52
CA ALA A 75 -7.72 -0.21 -6.51
C ALA A 75 -8.46 0.07 -5.19
N THR A 76 -9.66 0.64 -5.29
CA THR A 76 -10.53 0.88 -4.13
C THR A 76 -10.99 -0.43 -3.50
N ALA A 77 -11.42 -1.40 -4.30
CA ALA A 77 -11.88 -2.71 -3.80
C ALA A 77 -10.75 -3.49 -3.11
N ILE A 78 -9.54 -3.48 -3.68
CA ILE A 78 -8.36 -4.11 -3.07
C ILE A 78 -7.97 -3.40 -1.76
N GLY A 79 -8.11 -2.07 -1.68
CA GLY A 79 -7.88 -1.31 -0.46
C GLY A 79 -8.81 -1.65 0.71
N LEU A 80 -9.95 -2.32 0.45
CA LEU A 80 -10.83 -2.83 1.52
C LEU A 80 -10.22 -3.99 2.31
N ILE A 81 -9.21 -4.67 1.75
CA ILE A 81 -8.49 -5.74 2.43
C ILE A 81 -7.67 -5.11 3.58
N PRO A 82 -7.84 -5.56 4.85
CA PRO A 82 -7.16 -4.98 6.00
C PRO A 82 -5.69 -5.45 6.07
N GLU A 83 -4.95 -5.27 5.00
CA GLU A 83 -3.55 -5.62 4.85
C GLU A 83 -2.82 -4.64 3.94
N SER A 84 -1.58 -4.26 4.30
CA SER A 84 -0.80 -3.27 3.54
C SER A 84 -0.15 -3.83 2.27
N GLY A 85 0.02 -5.15 2.18
CA GLY A 85 0.67 -5.82 1.04
C GLY A 85 0.03 -5.49 -0.31
N PRO A 86 -1.27 -5.69 -0.48
CA PRO A 86 -1.96 -5.41 -1.74
C PRO A 86 -1.87 -3.96 -2.21
N HIS A 87 -1.83 -2.99 -1.29
CA HIS A 87 -1.65 -1.57 -1.63
C HIS A 87 -0.27 -1.31 -2.26
N MET A 88 0.78 -2.01 -1.82
CA MET A 88 2.13 -1.86 -2.37
C MET A 88 2.20 -2.17 -3.88
N ILE A 89 1.25 -2.95 -4.41
CA ILE A 89 1.12 -3.17 -5.85
C ILE A 89 0.89 -1.84 -6.58
N PHE A 90 -0.09 -1.04 -6.13
CA PHE A 90 -0.41 0.24 -6.77
C PHE A 90 0.70 1.28 -6.61
N VAL A 91 1.40 1.28 -5.46
CA VAL A 91 2.60 2.12 -5.26
C VAL A 91 3.70 1.75 -6.25
N THR A 92 3.97 0.45 -6.42
CA THR A 92 4.99 -0.07 -7.34
C THR A 92 4.61 0.22 -8.80
N LEU A 93 3.35 -0.02 -9.19
CA LEU A 93 2.84 0.26 -10.52
C LEU A 93 2.90 1.75 -10.86
N PHE A 94 2.59 2.62 -9.89
CA PHE A 94 2.70 4.07 -10.05
C PHE A 94 4.16 4.51 -10.19
N ALA A 95 5.06 3.98 -9.35
CA ALA A 95 6.50 4.26 -9.43
C ALA A 95 7.12 3.79 -10.77
N ALA A 96 6.58 2.73 -11.36
CA ALA A 96 6.95 2.24 -12.68
C ALA A 96 6.30 3.03 -13.84
N GLY A 97 5.43 4.01 -13.56
CA GLY A 97 4.72 4.78 -14.57
C GLY A 97 3.54 4.06 -15.24
N VAL A 98 3.16 2.89 -14.74
CA VAL A 98 2.13 2.03 -15.35
C VAL A 98 0.71 2.47 -15.00
N VAL A 99 0.47 2.92 -13.77
CA VAL A 99 -0.86 3.43 -13.35
C VAL A 99 -0.83 4.93 -13.13
N PRO A 100 -1.90 5.67 -13.49
CA PRO A 100 -1.99 7.10 -13.28
C PRO A 100 -2.27 7.44 -11.80
N PHE A 101 -1.98 8.68 -11.42
CA PHE A 101 -2.16 9.20 -10.06
C PHE A 101 -3.56 8.96 -9.46
N PRO A 102 -4.69 9.11 -10.18
CA PRO A 102 -6.03 8.84 -9.63
C PRO A 102 -6.20 7.43 -9.07
N VAL A 103 -5.57 6.43 -9.69
CA VAL A 103 -5.60 5.04 -9.23
C VAL A 103 -4.83 4.88 -7.92
N LEU A 104 -3.62 5.45 -7.83
CA LEU A 104 -2.84 5.44 -6.60
C LEU A 104 -3.58 6.18 -5.47
N LEU A 105 -4.16 7.34 -5.76
CA LEU A 105 -4.90 8.13 -4.78
C LEU A 105 -6.08 7.33 -4.21
N ALA A 106 -6.88 6.71 -5.08
CA ALA A 106 -8.01 5.89 -4.65
C ALA A 106 -7.56 4.70 -3.78
N SER A 107 -6.50 4.00 -4.19
CA SER A 107 -5.92 2.92 -3.40
C SER A 107 -5.43 3.41 -2.03
N SER A 108 -4.75 4.56 -1.97
CA SER A 108 -4.20 5.12 -0.74
C SER A 108 -5.26 5.53 0.28
N ILE A 109 -6.40 6.05 -0.20
CA ILE A 109 -7.50 6.46 0.67
C ILE A 109 -8.30 5.25 1.17
N SER A 110 -8.54 4.25 0.32
CA SER A 110 -9.34 3.07 0.70
C SER A 110 -8.60 2.13 1.65
N GLN A 111 -7.27 2.17 1.65
CA GLN A 111 -6.43 1.25 2.38
C GLN A 111 -6.19 1.71 3.82
N ASP A 112 -6.57 0.89 4.80
CA ASP A 112 -6.34 1.12 6.24
C ASP A 112 -5.24 0.22 6.82
N GLY A 113 -4.76 -0.75 6.06
CA GLY A 113 -3.80 -1.74 6.54
C GLY A 113 -4.28 -2.47 7.79
N HIS A 114 -3.34 -2.84 8.65
CA HIS A 114 -3.62 -3.50 9.92
C HIS A 114 -4.24 -2.58 10.98
N ALA A 115 -4.27 -1.27 10.77
CA ALA A 115 -4.86 -0.31 11.72
C ALA A 115 -6.37 -0.52 11.92
N SER A 116 -7.06 -1.12 10.95
CA SER A 116 -8.48 -1.43 11.03
C SER A 116 -8.80 -2.71 11.82
N ILE A 117 -7.82 -3.57 12.11
CA ILE A 117 -8.04 -4.85 12.82
C ILE A 117 -8.55 -4.66 14.25
N PRO A 118 -8.01 -3.74 15.07
CA PRO A 118 -8.57 -3.46 16.41
C PRO A 118 -10.03 -3.03 16.35
N LEU A 119 -10.40 -2.19 15.37
CA LEU A 119 -11.79 -1.77 15.19
C LEU A 119 -12.71 -2.94 14.81
N LEU A 120 -12.22 -3.87 13.98
CA LEU A 120 -12.94 -5.11 13.64
C LEU A 120 -13.15 -6.00 14.86
N ALA A 121 -12.18 -6.08 15.76
CA ALA A 121 -12.26 -6.85 17.00
C ALA A 121 -13.27 -6.23 17.98
N GLU A 122 -13.31 -4.90 18.09
CA GLU A 122 -14.19 -4.17 19.00
C GLU A 122 -15.64 -4.13 18.49
N SER A 123 -15.84 -3.75 17.21
CA SER A 123 -17.18 -3.56 16.64
C SER A 123 -17.19 -3.83 15.13
N LYS A 124 -17.78 -4.94 14.73
CA LYS A 124 -17.95 -5.29 13.30
C LYS A 124 -18.76 -4.24 12.54
N SER A 125 -19.79 -3.64 13.19
CA SER A 125 -20.62 -2.59 12.58
C SER A 125 -19.81 -1.32 12.31
N SER A 126 -19.03 -0.86 13.30
CA SER A 126 -18.17 0.31 13.15
C SER A 126 -17.10 0.10 12.09
N PHE A 127 -16.50 -1.09 12.04
CA PHE A 127 -15.57 -1.47 10.98
C PHE A 127 -16.20 -1.38 9.59
N PHE A 128 -17.40 -1.96 9.42
CA PHE A 128 -18.11 -1.93 8.14
C PHE A 128 -18.42 -0.49 7.68
N TRP A 129 -18.93 0.36 8.57
CA TRP A 129 -19.23 1.75 8.25
C TRP A 129 -17.96 2.56 7.93
N ALA A 130 -16.88 2.37 8.67
CA ALA A 130 -15.60 3.00 8.39
C ALA A 130 -15.08 2.62 6.98
N LYS A 131 -15.12 1.33 6.65
CA LYS A 131 -14.74 0.85 5.31
C LYS A 131 -15.63 1.42 4.20
N LEU A 132 -16.94 1.51 4.43
CA LEU A 132 -17.86 2.07 3.45
C LEU A 132 -17.59 3.56 3.19
N ILE A 133 -17.34 4.33 4.25
CA ILE A 133 -16.99 5.75 4.15
C ILE A 133 -15.65 5.91 3.40
N ASN A 134 -14.62 5.16 3.78
CA ASN A 134 -13.32 5.21 3.12
C ASN A 134 -13.44 4.86 1.63
N CYS A 135 -14.22 3.85 1.29
CA CYS A 135 -14.50 3.46 -0.10
C CYS A 135 -15.18 4.61 -0.87
N ALA A 136 -16.22 5.22 -0.30
CA ALA A 136 -16.93 6.34 -0.93
C ALA A 136 -16.00 7.55 -1.15
N VAL A 137 -15.18 7.90 -0.16
CA VAL A 137 -14.20 9.01 -0.26
C VAL A 137 -13.12 8.68 -1.28
N ALA A 138 -12.61 7.42 -1.30
CA ALA A 138 -11.60 6.96 -2.25
C ALA A 138 -12.10 7.07 -3.70
N LEU A 139 -13.32 6.60 -3.96
CA LEU A 139 -13.95 6.71 -5.28
C LEU A 139 -14.16 8.17 -5.68
N ALA A 140 -14.72 8.99 -4.78
CA ALA A 140 -14.94 10.41 -5.05
C ALA A 140 -13.62 11.13 -5.37
N ALA A 141 -12.56 10.90 -4.57
CA ALA A 141 -11.25 11.51 -4.80
C ALA A 141 -10.58 10.98 -6.08
N GLY A 142 -10.65 9.67 -6.34
CA GLY A 142 -10.10 9.06 -7.55
C GLY A 142 -10.77 9.59 -8.82
N PHE A 143 -12.10 9.67 -8.85
CA PHE A 143 -12.83 10.22 -10.00
C PHE A 143 -12.63 11.73 -10.14
N LEU A 144 -12.59 12.49 -9.04
CA LEU A 144 -12.29 13.92 -9.09
C LEU A 144 -10.87 14.16 -9.65
N ALA A 145 -9.88 13.41 -9.20
CA ALA A 145 -8.54 13.50 -9.73
C ALA A 145 -8.47 13.11 -11.22
N LEU A 146 -9.24 12.11 -11.64
CA LEU A 146 -9.34 11.73 -13.06
C LEU A 146 -9.97 12.84 -13.90
N TRP A 147 -10.95 13.53 -13.37
CA TRP A 147 -11.62 14.63 -14.08
C TRP A 147 -10.75 15.89 -14.19
N LEU A 148 -9.84 16.11 -13.24
CA LEU A 148 -8.92 17.26 -13.23
C LEU A 148 -7.65 17.07 -14.09
N MET A 149 -7.37 15.86 -14.55
CA MET A 149 -6.22 15.53 -15.43
C MET A 149 -6.57 15.65 -16.90
#